data_ddd3de78e2d057b03ec6d2fbe2609f75
#
_entry.id   ddd3de78e2d057b03ec6d2fbe2609f75
#
_cell.length_a   1.000
_cell.length_b   1.000
_cell.length_c   1.000
_cell.angle_alpha   90.00
_cell.angle_beta   90.00
_cell.angle_gamma   90.00
#
_symmetry.space_group_name_H-M   'P 1'
#
loop_
_entity.id
_entity.type
_entity.pdbx_description
1 polymer ?
#
loop_
_entity_poly.entity_id
_entity_poly.type
_entity_poly.pdbx_seq_one_letter_code
_entity_poly.pdbx_strand_id
1 'polypeptide(L)'
;MTKKYLRSLLIVLFAGLLLAGCAMGPRAESTPGISASGNQIFVSYMNYVFKLDPTTGKASWRFPEKSNIKQVFYAPALIDGDSIYVGDFANDFLKINITGTPSVDWTFTEAKGWYQGKAAKDGDLIIAPNSDRNIYAIDVNNNLVWTHRNRFAYISEPLIINDMVIVSSQDHKVVFLNKEDGTTIREVAMNGAVIAAPVYDPQTDSIFVGSLGNEFVRINRQSGEIVWRYNGGGTLGSIWAEPVIVDGQVIFNDKTGKIISLSAETGLENWQFNAGGSQLAGLALIDGKGFVVALEDGTVSLYGMDRQAIWSRSVSGNVYHTPVVTETMILVGAIKGDNLVYAFDFQGQPVWTFKPEK
;
A
#
# COMPACT_ATOMS: atom_id res chain seq x y z
N MET A 1 -14.92 62.11 -10.29
CA MET A 1 -14.38 60.99 -9.48
C MET A 1 -12.86 61.06 -9.51
N THR A 2 -12.24 61.31 -8.38
CA THR A 2 -10.81 61.60 -8.27
C THR A 2 -10.01 60.30 -8.33
N LYS A 3 -8.81 60.32 -8.96
CA LYS A 3 -7.88 59.18 -9.10
C LYS A 3 -7.65 58.35 -7.80
N LYS A 4 -7.95 58.91 -6.65
CA LYS A 4 -7.85 58.29 -5.32
C LYS A 4 -8.93 57.21 -5.10
N TYR A 5 -10.16 57.43 -5.54
CA TYR A 5 -11.25 56.47 -5.40
C TYR A 5 -11.11 55.27 -6.39
N LEU A 6 -10.52 55.53 -7.58
CA LEU A 6 -10.28 54.48 -8.55
C LEU A 6 -9.18 53.47 -8.06
N ARG A 7 -8.14 53.96 -7.34
CA ARG A 7 -7.12 53.13 -6.74
C ARG A 7 -7.65 52.29 -5.58
N SER A 8 -8.52 52.87 -4.73
CA SER A 8 -9.15 52.13 -3.63
C SER A 8 -10.13 51.07 -4.13
N LEU A 9 -10.87 51.35 -5.21
CA LEU A 9 -11.78 50.36 -5.82
C LEU A 9 -11.02 49.19 -6.45
N LEU A 10 -9.88 49.46 -7.09
CA LEU A 10 -9.01 48.41 -7.67
C LEU A 10 -8.36 47.54 -6.58
N ILE A 11 -7.98 48.08 -5.44
CA ILE A 11 -7.40 47.32 -4.32
C ILE A 11 -8.45 46.42 -3.68
N VAL A 12 -9.70 46.85 -3.54
CA VAL A 12 -10.79 46.05 -2.99
C VAL A 12 -11.20 44.92 -3.97
N LEU A 13 -11.21 45.18 -5.28
CA LEU A 13 -11.46 44.17 -6.29
C LEU A 13 -10.33 43.10 -6.34
N PHE A 14 -9.07 43.53 -6.18
CA PHE A 14 -7.93 42.61 -6.16
C PHE A 14 -7.87 41.75 -4.87
N ALA A 15 -8.26 42.36 -3.71
CA ALA A 15 -8.39 41.63 -2.45
C ALA A 15 -9.57 40.65 -2.47
N GLY A 16 -10.68 40.98 -3.13
CA GLY A 16 -11.82 40.08 -3.34
C GLY A 16 -11.49 38.88 -4.23
N LEU A 17 -10.66 39.07 -5.25
CA LEU A 17 -10.20 37.96 -6.14
C LEU A 17 -9.20 37.03 -5.44
N LEU A 18 -8.41 37.55 -4.47
CA LEU A 18 -7.51 36.69 -3.68
C LEU A 18 -8.23 35.86 -2.63
N LEU A 19 -9.40 36.32 -2.14
CA LEU A 19 -10.22 35.57 -1.18
C LEU A 19 -11.12 34.52 -1.85
N ALA A 20 -11.43 34.65 -3.13
CA ALA A 20 -12.18 33.63 -3.89
C ALA A 20 -11.31 32.42 -4.33
N GLY A 21 -9.98 32.54 -4.28
CA GLY A 21 -9.04 31.47 -4.66
C GLY A 21 -8.76 30.44 -3.57
N CYS A 22 -9.21 30.65 -2.33
CA CYS A 22 -8.91 29.75 -1.20
C CYS A 22 -9.95 28.65 -0.93
N ALA A 23 -10.98 28.50 -1.77
CA ALA A 23 -12.05 27.54 -1.52
C ALA A 23 -11.88 26.18 -2.23
N MET A 24 -10.83 26.01 -3.04
CA MET A 24 -10.49 24.71 -3.65
C MET A 24 -8.97 24.46 -3.45
N GLY A 25 -8.58 24.07 -2.25
CA GLY A 25 -7.31 23.40 -2.06
C GLY A 25 -7.26 22.16 -2.97
N PRO A 26 -6.08 21.71 -3.43
CA PRO A 26 -5.99 20.48 -4.22
C PRO A 26 -6.66 19.37 -3.40
N ARG A 27 -7.73 18.77 -3.95
CA ARG A 27 -8.31 17.56 -3.36
C ARG A 27 -7.20 16.52 -3.34
N ALA A 28 -6.90 15.96 -2.18
CA ALA A 28 -6.00 14.84 -2.10
C ALA A 28 -6.54 13.74 -3.02
N GLU A 29 -5.83 13.46 -4.11
CA GLU A 29 -6.17 12.33 -4.98
C GLU A 29 -5.72 11.07 -4.24
N SER A 30 -6.67 10.22 -3.86
CA SER A 30 -6.41 8.91 -3.30
C SER A 30 -6.14 7.93 -4.45
N THR A 31 -5.25 6.99 -4.24
CA THR A 31 -5.14 5.78 -5.08
C THR A 31 -6.03 4.68 -4.50
N PRO A 32 -6.60 3.78 -5.32
CA PRO A 32 -7.47 2.74 -4.80
C PRO A 32 -6.69 1.71 -3.97
N GLY A 33 -6.97 1.64 -2.68
CA GLY A 33 -6.50 0.57 -1.80
C GLY A 33 -7.38 -0.66 -1.95
N ILE A 34 -6.91 -1.68 -2.69
CA ILE A 34 -7.66 -2.90 -2.95
C ILE A 34 -7.24 -3.97 -1.95
N SER A 35 -8.21 -4.66 -1.36
CA SER A 35 -8.00 -5.88 -0.58
C SER A 35 -9.00 -6.95 -0.97
N ALA A 36 -8.54 -8.21 -0.96
CA ALA A 36 -9.39 -9.35 -1.27
C ALA A 36 -9.05 -10.54 -0.34
N SER A 37 -10.08 -11.31 0.03
CA SER A 37 -9.95 -12.55 0.78
C SER A 37 -11.14 -13.45 0.44
N GLY A 38 -10.91 -14.64 -0.09
CA GLY A 38 -11.96 -15.48 -0.66
C GLY A 38 -12.82 -14.70 -1.66
N ASN A 39 -14.12 -14.68 -1.44
CA ASN A 39 -15.08 -13.95 -2.29
C ASN A 39 -15.32 -12.49 -1.88
N GLN A 40 -14.53 -11.95 -0.96
CA GLN A 40 -14.68 -10.58 -0.50
C GLN A 40 -13.66 -9.67 -1.21
N ILE A 41 -14.14 -8.60 -1.84
CA ILE A 41 -13.31 -7.58 -2.48
C ILE A 41 -13.72 -6.22 -1.93
N PHE A 42 -12.74 -5.49 -1.37
CA PHE A 42 -12.94 -4.13 -0.87
C PHE A 42 -12.03 -3.15 -1.60
N VAL A 43 -12.55 -1.95 -1.81
CA VAL A 43 -11.81 -0.85 -2.44
C VAL A 43 -11.96 0.41 -1.58
N SER A 44 -10.88 0.83 -0.95
CA SER A 44 -10.76 2.11 -0.27
C SER A 44 -10.41 3.18 -1.29
N TYR A 45 -11.28 4.16 -1.48
CA TYR A 45 -11.01 5.24 -2.45
C TYR A 45 -11.77 6.51 -2.10
N MET A 46 -11.06 7.62 -2.03
CA MET A 46 -11.64 8.92 -1.69
C MET A 46 -12.47 8.82 -0.41
N ASN A 47 -13.72 9.27 -0.43
CA ASN A 47 -14.58 9.33 0.75
C ASN A 47 -15.31 8.00 1.06
N TYR A 48 -14.94 6.90 0.41
CA TYR A 48 -15.67 5.65 0.54
C TYR A 48 -14.77 4.42 0.64
N VAL A 49 -15.27 3.41 1.34
CA VAL A 49 -14.91 2.01 1.17
C VAL A 49 -16.06 1.32 0.45
N PHE A 50 -15.76 0.61 -0.63
CA PHE A 50 -16.72 -0.16 -1.42
C PHE A 50 -16.50 -1.64 -1.17
N LYS A 51 -17.59 -2.41 -1.06
CA LYS A 51 -17.57 -3.87 -1.24
C LYS A 51 -18.03 -4.19 -2.64
N LEU A 52 -17.23 -4.90 -3.40
CA LEU A 52 -17.57 -5.29 -4.76
C LEU A 52 -18.05 -6.73 -4.81
N ASP A 53 -19.04 -6.97 -5.67
CA ASP A 53 -19.44 -8.32 -6.08
C ASP A 53 -18.33 -8.90 -6.96
N PRO A 54 -17.74 -10.06 -6.61
CA PRO A 54 -16.59 -10.61 -7.34
C PRO A 54 -16.94 -11.05 -8.76
N THR A 55 -18.21 -11.35 -9.06
CA THR A 55 -18.64 -11.82 -10.37
C THR A 55 -18.89 -10.67 -11.35
N THR A 56 -19.44 -9.56 -10.85
CA THR A 56 -19.93 -8.46 -11.69
C THR A 56 -19.11 -7.18 -11.56
N GLY A 57 -18.27 -7.07 -10.52
CA GLY A 57 -17.55 -5.84 -10.19
C GLY A 57 -18.41 -4.70 -9.67
N LYS A 58 -19.72 -4.89 -9.52
CA LYS A 58 -20.62 -3.86 -9.00
C LYS A 58 -20.46 -3.71 -7.50
N ALA A 59 -20.60 -2.48 -7.00
CA ALA A 59 -20.62 -2.24 -5.58
C ALA A 59 -21.90 -2.84 -4.95
N SER A 60 -21.72 -3.78 -4.02
CA SER A 60 -22.81 -4.34 -3.21
C SER A 60 -23.26 -3.33 -2.17
N TRP A 61 -22.31 -2.56 -1.62
CA TRP A 61 -22.54 -1.41 -0.75
C TRP A 61 -21.32 -0.47 -0.74
N ARG A 62 -21.50 0.70 -0.20
CA ARG A 62 -20.42 1.64 0.13
C ARG A 62 -20.55 2.14 1.56
N PHE A 63 -19.44 2.46 2.17
CA PHE A 63 -19.37 3.08 3.49
C PHE A 63 -18.49 4.32 3.44
N PRO A 64 -18.89 5.45 4.07
CA PRO A 64 -20.19 5.69 4.69
C PRO A 64 -21.32 5.81 3.64
N GLU A 65 -22.57 5.74 4.06
CA GLU A 65 -23.72 5.93 3.15
C GLU A 65 -23.71 7.32 2.50
N LYS A 66 -23.41 8.35 3.31
CA LYS A 66 -23.24 9.75 2.86
C LYS A 66 -21.79 10.15 2.97
N SER A 67 -21.24 10.78 1.93
CA SER A 67 -19.84 11.23 1.93
C SER A 67 -19.56 12.23 3.04
N ASN A 68 -18.43 12.04 3.70
CA ASN A 68 -17.81 13.03 4.59
C ASN A 68 -16.51 13.50 3.94
N ILE A 69 -16.45 14.75 3.52
CA ILE A 69 -15.29 15.28 2.78
C ILE A 69 -13.98 15.28 3.59
N LYS A 70 -14.07 15.19 4.91
CA LYS A 70 -12.92 15.07 5.81
C LYS A 70 -12.39 13.65 5.87
N GLN A 71 -13.24 12.67 5.59
CA GLN A 71 -12.92 11.26 5.67
C GLN A 71 -12.46 10.79 4.29
N VAL A 72 -11.17 10.51 4.15
CA VAL A 72 -10.56 10.01 2.92
C VAL A 72 -9.87 8.70 3.22
N PHE A 73 -10.29 7.64 2.55
CA PHE A 73 -9.71 6.31 2.65
C PHE A 73 -8.66 6.12 1.57
N TYR A 74 -7.50 5.66 1.96
CA TYR A 74 -6.35 5.41 1.09
C TYR A 74 -5.81 3.98 1.25
N ALA A 75 -5.58 3.57 2.49
CA ALA A 75 -5.03 2.26 2.81
C ALA A 75 -6.00 1.13 2.42
N PRO A 76 -5.50 0.00 1.92
CA PRO A 76 -6.31 -1.20 1.78
C PRO A 76 -6.91 -1.60 3.14
N ALA A 77 -8.17 -2.04 3.14
CA ALA A 77 -8.79 -2.53 4.37
C ALA A 77 -8.20 -3.88 4.79
N LEU A 78 -7.95 -4.07 6.08
CA LEU A 78 -7.66 -5.38 6.64
C LEU A 78 -8.97 -6.15 6.79
N ILE A 79 -9.07 -7.33 6.18
CA ILE A 79 -10.26 -8.17 6.20
C ILE A 79 -10.11 -9.22 7.30
N ASP A 80 -11.10 -9.35 8.18
CA ASP A 80 -11.11 -10.32 9.27
C ASP A 80 -12.54 -10.84 9.51
N GLY A 81 -12.88 -11.95 8.88
CA GLY A 81 -14.21 -12.57 8.98
C GLY A 81 -15.33 -11.61 8.55
N ASP A 82 -16.20 -11.28 9.49
CA ASP A 82 -17.33 -10.38 9.30
C ASP A 82 -17.00 -8.90 9.57
N SER A 83 -15.74 -8.56 9.66
CA SER A 83 -15.27 -7.20 9.91
C SER A 83 -14.17 -6.78 8.92
N ILE A 84 -14.07 -5.49 8.70
CA ILE A 84 -12.88 -4.87 8.12
C ILE A 84 -12.35 -3.80 9.07
N TYR A 85 -11.03 -3.60 9.02
CA TYR A 85 -10.37 -2.51 9.73
C TYR A 85 -9.74 -1.59 8.70
N VAL A 86 -10.03 -0.29 8.81
CA VAL A 86 -9.54 0.71 7.85
C VAL A 86 -9.30 2.04 8.54
N GLY A 87 -8.19 2.67 8.20
CA GLY A 87 -7.89 4.03 8.64
C GLY A 87 -8.17 5.06 7.57
N ASP A 88 -8.37 6.32 7.99
CA ASP A 88 -8.64 7.42 7.09
C ASP A 88 -7.70 8.62 7.31
N PHE A 89 -7.91 9.68 6.54
CA PHE A 89 -7.15 10.93 6.65
C PHE A 89 -7.78 11.93 7.63
N ALA A 90 -8.91 11.59 8.25
CA ALA A 90 -9.43 12.32 9.41
C ALA A 90 -8.75 11.90 10.72
N ASN A 91 -7.80 10.97 10.65
CA ASN A 91 -7.03 10.35 11.73
C ASN A 91 -7.81 9.28 12.49
N ASP A 92 -8.93 8.82 11.95
CA ASP A 92 -9.75 7.78 12.52
C ASP A 92 -9.33 6.40 12.01
N PHE A 93 -9.30 5.41 12.90
CA PHE A 93 -9.17 3.99 12.55
C PHE A 93 -10.43 3.25 12.98
N LEU A 94 -11.10 2.62 12.03
CA LEU A 94 -12.44 2.09 12.19
C LEU A 94 -12.44 0.56 12.10
N LYS A 95 -13.22 -0.08 12.96
CA LYS A 95 -13.73 -1.42 12.74
C LYS A 95 -15.14 -1.32 12.19
N ILE A 96 -15.37 -1.92 11.03
CA ILE A 96 -16.65 -1.89 10.33
C ILE A 96 -17.17 -3.33 10.23
N ASN A 97 -18.33 -3.60 10.77
CA ASN A 97 -19.07 -4.83 10.53
C ASN A 97 -19.58 -4.83 9.09
N ILE A 98 -19.35 -5.92 8.36
CA ILE A 98 -19.69 -6.06 6.95
C ILE A 98 -20.79 -7.06 6.67
N THR A 99 -21.49 -7.51 7.72
CA THR A 99 -22.67 -8.38 7.64
C THR A 99 -23.90 -7.53 7.28
N GLY A 100 -24.42 -7.69 6.08
CA GLY A 100 -25.55 -6.88 5.60
C GLY A 100 -25.17 -5.43 5.31
N THR A 101 -25.89 -4.46 5.88
CA THR A 101 -25.58 -3.03 5.78
C THR A 101 -24.37 -2.71 6.66
N PRO A 102 -23.34 -2.07 6.12
CA PRO A 102 -22.13 -1.81 6.89
C PRO A 102 -22.39 -0.85 8.06
N SER A 103 -21.83 -1.16 9.22
CA SER A 103 -21.95 -0.36 10.44
C SER A 103 -20.60 -0.28 11.17
N VAL A 104 -20.31 0.86 11.78
CA VAL A 104 -19.11 1.03 12.61
C VAL A 104 -19.34 0.36 13.95
N ASP A 105 -18.49 -0.62 14.30
CA ASP A 105 -18.47 -1.22 15.63
C ASP A 105 -17.78 -0.29 16.62
N TRP A 106 -16.62 0.27 16.20
CA TRP A 106 -15.87 1.24 16.99
C TRP A 106 -14.94 2.10 16.11
N THR A 107 -14.51 3.21 16.68
CA THR A 107 -13.55 4.15 16.09
C THR A 107 -12.45 4.45 17.10
N PHE A 108 -11.19 4.24 16.72
CA PHE A 108 -10.02 4.68 17.47
C PHE A 108 -9.61 6.07 16.98
N THR A 109 -9.51 7.05 17.90
CA THR A 109 -9.34 8.49 17.59
C THR A 109 -8.09 9.11 18.21
N GLU A 110 -7.18 8.31 18.77
CA GLU A 110 -5.99 8.84 19.44
C GLU A 110 -4.88 9.27 18.47
N ALA A 111 -4.88 8.76 17.25
CA ALA A 111 -3.92 9.13 16.22
C ALA A 111 -4.03 10.60 15.82
N LYS A 112 -2.89 11.17 15.36
CA LYS A 112 -2.82 12.59 14.95
C LYS A 112 -2.37 12.76 13.51
N GLY A 113 -2.35 11.69 12.74
CA GLY A 113 -1.95 11.65 11.34
C GLY A 113 -2.77 10.65 10.54
N TRP A 114 -2.45 10.56 9.27
CA TRP A 114 -3.18 9.77 8.29
C TRP A 114 -2.78 8.30 8.33
N TYR A 115 -3.72 7.44 8.02
CA TYR A 115 -3.48 6.02 7.82
C TYR A 115 -3.26 5.77 6.32
N GLN A 116 -2.02 5.48 5.94
CA GLN A 116 -1.62 5.22 4.55
C GLN A 116 -1.26 3.75 4.30
N GLY A 117 -0.71 3.09 5.30
CA GLY A 117 -0.42 1.66 5.27
C GLY A 117 -1.59 0.82 5.76
N LYS A 118 -1.74 -0.35 5.18
CA LYS A 118 -2.68 -1.36 5.67
C LYS A 118 -2.24 -1.81 7.07
N ALA A 119 -3.20 -2.05 7.96
CA ALA A 119 -2.92 -2.62 9.27
C ALA A 119 -2.66 -4.13 9.17
N ALA A 120 -1.88 -4.67 10.11
CA ALA A 120 -1.70 -6.11 10.29
C ALA A 120 -2.43 -6.58 11.57
N LYS A 121 -2.81 -7.88 11.62
CA LYS A 121 -3.49 -8.46 12.78
C LYS A 121 -2.95 -9.85 13.09
N ASP A 122 -2.80 -10.13 14.39
CA ASP A 122 -2.49 -11.46 14.89
C ASP A 122 -3.29 -11.69 16.19
N GLY A 123 -4.13 -12.71 16.18
CA GLY A 123 -5.10 -12.93 17.26
C GLY A 123 -5.99 -11.70 17.47
N ASP A 124 -6.00 -11.16 18.67
CA ASP A 124 -6.78 -9.97 19.03
C ASP A 124 -6.02 -8.66 18.87
N LEU A 125 -4.75 -8.69 18.47
CA LEU A 125 -3.90 -7.52 18.34
C LEU A 125 -3.87 -7.00 16.90
N ILE A 126 -4.14 -5.72 16.74
CA ILE A 126 -4.10 -4.99 15.47
C ILE A 126 -2.96 -3.97 15.53
N ILE A 127 -2.08 -3.99 14.55
CA ILE A 127 -0.96 -3.06 14.43
C ILE A 127 -1.24 -2.09 13.29
N ALA A 128 -1.48 -0.83 13.63
CA ALA A 128 -1.85 0.22 12.69
C ALA A 128 -0.72 1.25 12.54
N PRO A 129 -0.07 1.33 11.36
CA PRO A 129 0.97 2.31 11.07
C PRO A 129 0.33 3.68 10.79
N ASN A 130 0.95 4.77 11.27
CA ASN A 130 0.39 6.10 11.11
C ASN A 130 1.45 7.14 10.69
N SER A 131 1.04 8.13 9.92
CA SER A 131 1.90 9.21 9.44
C SER A 131 2.30 10.20 10.55
N ASP A 132 1.69 10.16 11.73
CA ASP A 132 2.08 10.94 12.90
C ASP A 132 3.35 10.42 13.60
N ARG A 133 4.00 9.45 12.99
CA ARG A 133 5.25 8.82 13.43
C ARG A 133 5.05 7.76 14.52
N ASN A 134 3.81 7.31 14.73
CA ASN A 134 3.50 6.23 15.66
C ASN A 134 3.05 4.96 14.92
N ILE A 135 3.33 3.84 15.56
CA ILE A 135 2.61 2.58 15.39
C ILE A 135 1.66 2.47 16.58
N TYR A 136 0.42 2.18 16.32
CA TYR A 136 -0.59 1.91 17.35
C TYR A 136 -0.91 0.43 17.38
N ALA A 137 -0.77 -0.19 18.53
CA ALA A 137 -1.27 -1.54 18.79
C ALA A 137 -2.60 -1.43 19.54
N ILE A 138 -3.64 -1.92 18.93
CA ILE A 138 -5.04 -1.78 19.39
C ILE A 138 -5.62 -3.18 19.49
N ASP A 139 -6.36 -3.50 20.55
CA ASP A 139 -7.07 -4.78 20.61
C ASP A 139 -8.39 -4.72 19.83
N VAL A 140 -8.99 -5.87 19.57
CA VAL A 140 -10.28 -5.98 18.84
C VAL A 140 -11.45 -5.29 19.53
N ASN A 141 -11.30 -4.86 20.81
CA ASN A 141 -12.28 -4.13 21.61
C ASN A 141 -12.01 -2.63 21.66
N ASN A 142 -11.09 -2.11 20.84
CA ASN A 142 -10.70 -0.69 20.77
C ASN A 142 -9.88 -0.19 21.97
N ASN A 143 -9.18 -1.06 22.70
CA ASN A 143 -8.26 -0.62 23.74
C ASN A 143 -6.87 -0.42 23.14
N LEU A 144 -6.24 0.72 23.43
CA LEU A 144 -4.84 0.93 23.12
C LEU A 144 -3.98 0.04 24.01
N VAL A 145 -3.22 -0.88 23.40
CA VAL A 145 -2.30 -1.78 24.10
C VAL A 145 -0.96 -1.11 24.32
N TRP A 146 -0.37 -0.61 23.25
CA TRP A 146 0.86 0.17 23.27
C TRP A 146 0.98 1.10 22.05
N THR A 147 1.90 2.05 22.15
CA THR A 147 2.30 2.96 21.08
C THR A 147 3.81 2.97 20.95
N HIS A 148 4.30 2.80 19.73
CA HIS A 148 5.72 2.98 19.43
C HIS A 148 5.93 4.22 18.59
N ARG A 149 6.80 5.14 19.03
CA ARG A 149 7.08 6.41 18.34
C ARG A 149 8.45 6.38 17.70
N ASN A 150 8.53 6.89 16.46
CA ASN A 150 9.77 7.10 15.74
C ASN A 150 9.98 8.57 15.37
N ARG A 151 11.10 8.85 14.71
CA ARG A 151 11.44 10.18 14.18
C ARG A 151 10.63 10.53 12.94
N PHE A 152 10.35 9.56 12.06
CA PHE A 152 9.61 9.71 10.81
C PHE A 152 8.41 8.75 10.74
N ALA A 153 7.56 8.97 9.74
CA ALA A 153 6.31 8.26 9.57
C ALA A 153 6.48 6.75 9.28
N TYR A 154 5.45 5.98 9.65
CA TYR A 154 5.24 4.61 9.26
C TYR A 154 4.09 4.56 8.26
N ILE A 155 4.35 4.07 7.03
CA ILE A 155 3.37 4.09 5.93
C ILE A 155 3.21 2.75 5.21
N SER A 156 3.96 1.72 5.60
CA SER A 156 3.85 0.37 5.05
C SER A 156 3.12 -0.57 6.00
N GLU A 157 2.60 -1.66 5.46
CA GLU A 157 2.00 -2.74 6.25
C GLU A 157 3.06 -3.34 7.20
N PRO A 158 2.77 -3.46 8.50
CA PRO A 158 3.62 -4.15 9.46
C PRO A 158 3.63 -5.66 9.20
N LEU A 159 4.76 -6.30 9.50
CA LEU A 159 4.88 -7.74 9.48
C LEU A 159 4.89 -8.26 10.94
N ILE A 160 3.99 -9.20 11.24
CA ILE A 160 3.91 -9.81 12.57
C ILE A 160 4.40 -11.26 12.47
N ILE A 161 5.43 -11.60 13.25
CA ILE A 161 5.98 -12.95 13.28
C ILE A 161 6.25 -13.34 14.73
N ASN A 162 5.55 -14.34 15.25
CA ASN A 162 5.66 -14.82 16.62
C ASN A 162 5.49 -13.68 17.65
N ASP A 163 6.55 -13.34 18.34
CA ASP A 163 6.65 -12.29 19.37
C ASP A 163 7.15 -10.93 18.85
N MET A 164 7.29 -10.77 17.53
CA MET A 164 7.86 -9.58 16.91
C MET A 164 6.89 -8.89 15.98
N VAL A 165 6.92 -7.56 15.99
CA VAL A 165 6.37 -6.69 14.96
C VAL A 165 7.52 -6.03 14.22
N ILE A 166 7.60 -6.21 12.91
CA ILE A 166 8.67 -5.68 12.07
C ILE A 166 8.08 -4.62 11.16
N VAL A 167 8.64 -3.42 11.20
CA VAL A 167 8.12 -2.26 10.49
C VAL A 167 9.20 -1.54 9.71
N SER A 168 8.84 -1.13 8.51
CA SER A 168 9.65 -0.26 7.67
C SER A 168 9.45 1.20 8.05
N SER A 169 10.52 1.97 8.11
CA SER A 169 10.49 3.37 8.53
C SER A 169 11.13 4.30 7.51
N GLN A 170 10.51 5.45 7.32
CA GLN A 170 11.12 6.54 6.53
C GLN A 170 12.38 7.12 7.20
N ASP A 171 12.70 6.73 8.44
CA ASP A 171 13.95 7.08 9.15
C ASP A 171 15.14 6.20 8.75
N HIS A 172 15.10 5.63 7.53
CA HIS A 172 16.17 4.77 7.00
C HIS A 172 16.44 3.55 7.87
N LYS A 173 15.39 2.92 8.38
CA LYS A 173 15.51 1.76 9.28
C LYS A 173 14.41 0.72 9.01
N VAL A 174 14.75 -0.51 9.33
CA VAL A 174 13.80 -1.56 9.66
C VAL A 174 13.83 -1.74 11.17
N VAL A 175 12.67 -1.63 11.83
CA VAL A 175 12.56 -1.65 13.29
C VAL A 175 11.86 -2.92 13.72
N PHE A 176 12.43 -3.62 14.67
CA PHE A 176 11.91 -4.82 15.29
C PHE A 176 11.40 -4.46 16.68
N LEU A 177 10.12 -4.66 16.90
CA LEU A 177 9.43 -4.34 18.15
C LEU A 177 8.96 -5.63 18.83
N ASN A 178 8.96 -5.62 20.15
CA ASN A 178 8.25 -6.64 20.93
C ASN A 178 6.74 -6.49 20.70
N LYS A 179 6.06 -7.59 20.36
CA LYS A 179 4.63 -7.59 20.06
C LYS A 179 3.76 -7.26 21.27
N GLU A 180 4.19 -7.59 22.48
CA GLU A 180 3.40 -7.43 23.70
C GLU A 180 3.37 -5.98 24.22
N ASP A 181 4.53 -5.27 24.12
CA ASP A 181 4.69 -3.95 24.74
C ASP A 181 5.20 -2.84 23.83
N GLY A 182 5.50 -3.16 22.54
CA GLY A 182 5.98 -2.19 21.55
C GLY A 182 7.41 -1.69 21.81
N THR A 183 8.15 -2.26 22.75
CA THR A 183 9.54 -1.88 22.98
C THR A 183 10.43 -2.27 21.81
N THR A 184 11.43 -1.44 21.50
CA THR A 184 12.38 -1.73 20.43
C THR A 184 13.30 -2.88 20.84
N ILE A 185 13.24 -3.98 20.10
CA ILE A 185 14.18 -5.09 20.22
C ILE A 185 15.49 -4.71 19.51
N ARG A 186 15.37 -4.18 18.28
CA ARG A 186 16.51 -3.72 17.47
C ARG A 186 16.10 -2.83 16.33
N GLU A 187 17.09 -2.14 15.76
CA GLU A 187 16.94 -1.33 14.54
C GLU A 187 18.03 -1.73 13.55
N VAL A 188 17.67 -1.88 12.28
CA VAL A 188 18.59 -2.19 11.19
C VAL A 188 18.67 -0.98 10.27
N ALA A 189 19.87 -0.39 10.15
CA ALA A 189 20.09 0.80 9.33
C ALA A 189 20.12 0.44 7.84
N MET A 190 19.44 1.28 7.06
CA MET A 190 19.32 1.22 5.60
C MET A 190 19.94 2.47 4.97
N ASN A 191 20.32 2.37 3.68
CA ASN A 191 20.91 3.51 2.95
C ASN A 191 19.89 4.62 2.62
N GLY A 192 18.59 4.30 2.66
CA GLY A 192 17.53 5.25 2.37
C GLY A 192 16.24 4.93 3.12
N ALA A 193 15.24 5.79 2.95
CA ALA A 193 13.92 5.58 3.52
C ALA A 193 13.34 4.23 3.07
N VAL A 194 12.72 3.51 3.99
CA VAL A 194 12.07 2.23 3.73
C VAL A 194 10.57 2.45 3.74
N ILE A 195 9.95 2.31 2.57
CA ILE A 195 8.50 2.48 2.39
C ILE A 195 7.82 1.19 1.91
N ALA A 196 8.61 0.23 1.42
CA ALA A 196 8.14 -1.11 1.09
C ALA A 196 7.83 -1.90 2.36
N ALA A 197 6.80 -2.74 2.33
CA ALA A 197 6.55 -3.67 3.41
C ALA A 197 7.65 -4.75 3.47
N PRO A 198 8.12 -5.13 4.67
CA PRO A 198 9.07 -6.23 4.82
C PRO A 198 8.36 -7.57 4.58
N VAL A 199 9.04 -8.51 3.95
CA VAL A 199 8.53 -9.86 3.69
C VAL A 199 9.38 -10.90 4.40
N TYR A 200 8.73 -11.88 5.01
CA TYR A 200 9.37 -12.96 5.75
C TYR A 200 9.48 -14.23 4.91
N ASP A 201 10.64 -14.84 4.93
CA ASP A 201 10.87 -16.17 4.40
C ASP A 201 11.13 -17.16 5.55
N PRO A 202 10.23 -18.14 5.76
CA PRO A 202 10.41 -19.12 6.82
C PRO A 202 11.54 -20.12 6.52
N GLN A 203 11.94 -20.32 5.25
CA GLN A 203 13.01 -21.24 4.89
C GLN A 203 14.38 -20.75 5.34
N THR A 204 14.62 -19.45 5.19
CA THR A 204 15.88 -18.83 5.61
C THR A 204 15.81 -18.12 6.96
N ASP A 205 14.65 -18.11 7.63
CA ASP A 205 14.32 -17.33 8.83
C ASP A 205 14.77 -15.87 8.72
N SER A 206 14.42 -15.23 7.62
CA SER A 206 14.92 -13.91 7.25
C SER A 206 13.84 -12.97 6.74
N ILE A 207 14.14 -11.68 6.86
CA ILE A 207 13.33 -10.58 6.36
C ILE A 207 14.00 -10.03 5.11
N PHE A 208 13.19 -9.83 4.06
CA PHE A 208 13.62 -9.23 2.81
C PHE A 208 12.93 -7.87 2.64
N VAL A 209 13.70 -6.85 2.29
CA VAL A 209 13.16 -5.51 2.09
C VAL A 209 14.10 -4.65 1.23
N GLY A 210 13.51 -3.79 0.42
CA GLY A 210 14.21 -2.77 -0.35
C GLY A 210 14.06 -1.38 0.24
N SER A 211 14.93 -0.45 -0.15
CA SER A 211 14.85 0.95 0.26
C SER A 211 14.92 1.92 -0.92
N LEU A 212 14.55 3.18 -0.68
CA LEU A 212 14.75 4.27 -1.64
C LEU A 212 16.23 4.62 -1.81
N GLY A 213 17.12 4.04 -0.99
CA GLY A 213 18.57 4.17 -1.08
C GLY A 213 19.23 3.21 -2.06
N ASN A 214 18.49 2.66 -3.02
CA ASN A 214 19.00 1.81 -4.10
C ASN A 214 19.68 0.55 -3.58
N GLU A 215 19.03 -0.10 -2.62
CA GLU A 215 19.49 -1.35 -2.06
C GLU A 215 18.34 -2.31 -1.77
N PHE A 216 18.64 -3.59 -1.79
CA PHE A 216 17.79 -4.67 -1.36
C PHE A 216 18.57 -5.55 -0.39
N VAL A 217 17.99 -5.93 0.75
CA VAL A 217 18.71 -6.64 1.82
C VAL A 217 17.96 -7.88 2.31
N ARG A 218 18.74 -8.85 2.76
CA ARG A 218 18.29 -9.94 3.62
C ARG A 218 18.76 -9.65 5.04
N ILE A 219 17.84 -9.65 5.99
CA ILE A 219 18.11 -9.44 7.42
C ILE A 219 17.78 -10.74 8.15
N ASN A 220 18.71 -11.27 8.92
CA ASN A 220 18.43 -12.39 9.81
C ASN A 220 17.42 -11.93 10.88
N ARG A 221 16.29 -12.64 11.01
CA ARG A 221 15.21 -12.24 11.92
C ARG A 221 15.65 -12.26 13.39
N GLN A 222 16.47 -13.23 13.78
CA GLN A 222 16.89 -13.43 15.18
C GLN A 222 17.96 -12.43 15.60
N SER A 223 19.00 -12.23 14.77
CA SER A 223 20.13 -11.35 15.12
C SER A 223 19.93 -9.91 14.68
N GLY A 224 19.14 -9.66 13.62
CA GLY A 224 19.02 -8.36 12.94
C GLY A 224 20.23 -8.02 12.08
N GLU A 225 21.16 -8.95 11.88
CA GLU A 225 22.29 -8.76 11.00
C GLU A 225 21.87 -8.79 9.55
N ILE A 226 22.43 -7.89 8.72
CA ILE A 226 22.29 -7.97 7.28
C ILE A 226 23.17 -9.08 6.78
N VAL A 227 22.53 -10.18 6.33
CA VAL A 227 23.22 -11.37 5.80
C VAL A 227 23.89 -11.05 4.48
N TRP A 228 23.16 -10.35 3.61
CA TRP A 228 23.68 -9.81 2.37
C TRP A 228 22.94 -8.54 1.94
N ARG A 229 23.60 -7.75 1.10
CA ARG A 229 23.09 -6.51 0.53
C ARG A 229 23.35 -6.52 -0.96
N TYR A 230 22.31 -6.24 -1.74
CA TYR A 230 22.37 -6.15 -3.20
C TYR A 230 22.11 -4.69 -3.63
N ASN A 231 22.94 -4.18 -4.55
CA ASN A 231 22.81 -2.85 -5.14
C ASN A 231 22.98 -2.86 -6.66
N GLY A 232 22.97 -4.05 -7.29
CA GLY A 232 23.12 -4.22 -8.73
C GLY A 232 24.45 -3.67 -9.28
N GLY A 233 25.53 -3.71 -8.49
CA GLY A 233 26.81 -3.09 -8.88
C GLY A 233 26.73 -1.56 -8.99
N GLY A 234 25.81 -0.92 -8.28
CA GLY A 234 25.55 0.52 -8.32
C GLY A 234 24.54 0.95 -9.42
N THR A 235 23.86 0.00 -10.08
CA THR A 235 22.87 0.28 -11.13
C THR A 235 21.43 0.05 -10.70
N LEU A 236 21.18 -0.36 -9.45
CA LEU A 236 19.85 -0.54 -8.91
C LEU A 236 19.17 0.80 -8.71
N GLY A 237 17.89 0.91 -9.12
CA GLY A 237 17.03 2.04 -8.81
C GLY A 237 16.42 1.93 -7.42
N SER A 238 15.65 2.94 -7.00
CA SER A 238 14.93 2.92 -5.74
C SER A 238 13.83 1.85 -5.72
N ILE A 239 13.64 1.19 -4.59
CA ILE A 239 12.64 0.14 -4.38
C ILE A 239 11.47 0.70 -3.58
N TRP A 240 10.26 0.57 -4.14
CA TRP A 240 9.03 1.18 -3.64
C TRP A 240 8.05 0.17 -3.06
N ALA A 241 8.16 -1.08 -3.45
CA ALA A 241 7.19 -2.11 -3.12
C ALA A 241 7.86 -3.37 -2.53
N GLU A 242 7.03 -4.20 -1.95
CA GLU A 242 7.41 -5.49 -1.38
C GLU A 242 7.89 -6.49 -2.45
N PRO A 243 8.84 -7.37 -2.11
CA PRO A 243 9.25 -8.47 -2.98
C PRO A 243 8.25 -9.62 -2.93
N VAL A 244 8.36 -10.55 -3.88
CA VAL A 244 7.76 -11.88 -3.79
C VAL A 244 8.82 -12.95 -3.58
N ILE A 245 8.47 -14.01 -2.85
CA ILE A 245 9.36 -15.14 -2.55
C ILE A 245 8.74 -16.39 -3.14
N VAL A 246 9.50 -17.12 -3.94
CA VAL A 246 9.08 -18.37 -4.57
C VAL A 246 10.29 -19.26 -4.86
N ASP A 247 10.20 -20.54 -4.52
CA ASP A 247 11.21 -21.56 -4.85
C ASP A 247 12.64 -21.17 -4.44
N GLY A 248 12.82 -20.60 -3.24
CA GLY A 248 14.12 -20.16 -2.74
C GLY A 248 14.70 -18.93 -3.44
N GLN A 249 13.89 -18.25 -4.24
CA GLN A 249 14.24 -16.99 -4.89
C GLN A 249 13.45 -15.85 -4.26
N VAL A 250 14.07 -14.68 -4.19
CA VAL A 250 13.40 -13.41 -3.91
C VAL A 250 13.39 -12.58 -5.18
N ILE A 251 12.20 -12.17 -5.62
CA ILE A 251 12.00 -11.41 -6.86
C ILE A 251 11.41 -10.04 -6.48
N PHE A 252 12.01 -8.99 -6.98
CA PHE A 252 11.60 -7.62 -6.72
C PHE A 252 11.83 -6.74 -7.95
N ASN A 253 11.27 -5.56 -7.93
CA ASN A 253 11.48 -4.55 -8.97
C ASN A 253 12.02 -3.24 -8.39
N ASP A 254 12.72 -2.50 -9.23
CA ASP A 254 13.05 -1.11 -8.96
C ASP A 254 12.16 -0.15 -9.75
N LYS A 255 12.22 1.14 -9.40
CA LYS A 255 11.42 2.19 -10.05
C LYS A 255 11.69 2.32 -11.55
N THR A 256 12.81 1.86 -12.07
CA THR A 256 13.15 1.94 -13.51
C THR A 256 12.50 0.84 -14.34
N GLY A 257 11.73 -0.08 -13.68
CA GLY A 257 11.10 -1.24 -14.30
C GLY A 257 12.03 -2.43 -14.48
N LYS A 258 13.17 -2.42 -13.81
CA LYS A 258 14.06 -3.57 -13.75
C LYS A 258 13.49 -4.57 -12.76
N ILE A 259 13.28 -5.81 -13.19
CA ILE A 259 12.85 -6.94 -12.36
C ILE A 259 14.07 -7.84 -12.15
N ILE A 260 14.32 -8.18 -10.90
CA ILE A 260 15.53 -8.87 -10.46
C ILE A 260 15.13 -10.05 -9.60
N SER A 261 15.74 -11.22 -9.85
CA SER A 261 15.66 -12.40 -8.99
C SER A 261 17.02 -12.69 -8.39
N LEU A 262 17.03 -12.84 -7.07
CA LEU A 262 18.21 -13.29 -6.34
C LEU A 262 17.92 -14.63 -5.66
N SER A 263 18.96 -15.40 -5.43
CA SER A 263 18.90 -16.50 -4.45
C SER A 263 18.59 -15.92 -3.08
N ALA A 264 17.52 -16.38 -2.45
CA ALA A 264 17.15 -15.91 -1.10
C ALA A 264 18.25 -16.20 -0.08
N GLU A 265 18.95 -17.31 -0.23
CA GLU A 265 20.02 -17.72 0.67
C GLU A 265 21.29 -16.89 0.50
N THR A 266 21.78 -16.72 -0.73
CA THR A 266 23.11 -16.18 -1.01
C THR A 266 23.14 -14.74 -1.49
N GLY A 267 22.00 -14.21 -1.96
CA GLY A 267 21.91 -12.87 -2.58
C GLY A 267 22.54 -12.80 -3.97
N LEU A 268 22.97 -13.94 -4.53
CA LEU A 268 23.48 -13.99 -5.90
C LEU A 268 22.35 -13.81 -6.89
N GLU A 269 22.60 -13.01 -7.94
CA GLU A 269 21.63 -12.77 -8.99
C GLU A 269 21.43 -14.03 -9.83
N ASN A 270 20.16 -14.49 -9.91
CA ASN A 270 19.76 -15.57 -10.81
C ASN A 270 19.52 -15.03 -12.22
N TRP A 271 18.78 -13.92 -12.29
CA TRP A 271 18.45 -13.24 -13.55
C TRP A 271 17.89 -11.83 -13.29
N GLN A 272 17.92 -11.01 -14.32
CA GLN A 272 17.23 -9.72 -14.38
C GLN A 272 16.74 -9.43 -15.81
N PHE A 273 15.70 -8.63 -15.91
CA PHE A 273 15.25 -8.05 -17.18
C PHE A 273 14.53 -6.72 -16.93
N ASN A 274 14.26 -5.94 -17.98
CA ASN A 274 13.51 -4.69 -17.89
C ASN A 274 12.12 -4.86 -18.48
N ALA A 275 11.07 -4.52 -17.72
CA ALA A 275 9.69 -4.60 -18.16
C ALA A 275 9.26 -3.43 -19.07
N GLY A 276 10.12 -2.44 -19.29
CA GLY A 276 9.93 -1.40 -20.31
C GLY A 276 9.33 -0.07 -19.82
N GLY A 277 9.19 0.15 -18.53
CA GLY A 277 8.61 1.40 -18.02
C GLY A 277 8.83 1.63 -16.53
N SER A 278 8.42 2.80 -16.04
CA SER A 278 8.45 3.11 -14.60
C SER A 278 7.51 2.21 -13.81
N GLN A 279 7.96 1.69 -12.67
CA GLN A 279 7.22 0.77 -11.84
C GLN A 279 7.33 1.15 -10.37
N LEU A 280 6.23 1.57 -9.79
CA LEU A 280 6.07 1.82 -8.35
C LEU A 280 5.32 0.69 -7.65
N ALA A 281 4.45 -0.01 -8.39
CA ALA A 281 3.75 -1.20 -7.96
C ALA A 281 4.71 -2.38 -7.77
N GLY A 282 4.46 -3.20 -6.77
CA GLY A 282 5.15 -4.47 -6.59
C GLY A 282 4.69 -5.54 -7.60
N LEU A 283 5.29 -6.70 -7.45
CA LEU A 283 4.94 -7.88 -8.22
C LEU A 283 3.83 -8.66 -7.51
N ALA A 284 2.87 -9.20 -8.26
CA ALA A 284 1.86 -10.09 -7.68
C ALA A 284 2.05 -11.52 -8.20
N LEU A 285 2.39 -12.44 -7.30
CA LEU A 285 2.64 -13.84 -7.65
C LEU A 285 1.32 -14.55 -7.95
N ILE A 286 1.31 -15.35 -9.02
CA ILE A 286 0.26 -16.32 -9.32
C ILE A 286 0.90 -17.71 -9.24
N ASP A 287 0.53 -18.46 -8.20
CA ASP A 287 1.11 -19.76 -7.93
C ASP A 287 1.05 -20.68 -9.15
N GLY A 288 2.19 -21.34 -9.44
CA GLY A 288 2.37 -22.22 -10.58
C GLY A 288 2.28 -21.56 -11.97
N LYS A 289 2.13 -20.21 -12.06
CA LYS A 289 2.00 -19.51 -13.35
C LYS A 289 3.09 -18.47 -13.59
N GLY A 290 3.44 -17.69 -12.58
CA GLY A 290 4.38 -16.59 -12.71
C GLY A 290 3.98 -15.37 -11.89
N PHE A 291 4.30 -14.17 -12.39
CA PHE A 291 4.04 -12.93 -11.66
C PHE A 291 3.50 -11.83 -12.57
N VAL A 292 2.61 -11.04 -12.00
CA VAL A 292 2.01 -9.86 -12.65
C VAL A 292 2.90 -8.65 -12.41
N VAL A 293 3.16 -7.91 -13.47
CA VAL A 293 3.86 -6.62 -13.49
C VAL A 293 2.86 -5.56 -13.92
N ALA A 294 2.77 -4.47 -13.16
CA ALA A 294 1.98 -3.31 -13.54
C ALA A 294 2.87 -2.07 -13.60
N LEU A 295 2.96 -1.45 -14.77
CA LEU A 295 3.73 -0.24 -15.00
C LEU A 295 2.89 1.01 -14.71
N GLU A 296 3.55 2.10 -14.41
CA GLU A 296 2.90 3.38 -14.10
C GLU A 296 2.02 3.90 -15.24
N ASP A 297 2.34 3.57 -16.49
CA ASP A 297 1.59 3.98 -17.69
C ASP A 297 0.30 3.18 -17.93
N GLY A 298 -0.02 2.22 -17.06
CA GLY A 298 -1.20 1.35 -17.18
C GLY A 298 -0.94 0.05 -17.92
N THR A 299 0.29 -0.25 -18.33
CA THR A 299 0.64 -1.55 -18.89
C THR A 299 0.63 -2.61 -17.79
N VAL A 300 -0.12 -3.69 -18.00
CA VAL A 300 -0.24 -4.85 -17.09
C VAL A 300 0.14 -6.11 -17.85
N SER A 301 1.10 -6.84 -17.34
CA SER A 301 1.62 -8.04 -18.01
C SER A 301 1.77 -9.19 -17.02
N LEU A 302 1.43 -10.41 -17.45
CA LEU A 302 1.79 -11.64 -16.75
C LEU A 302 3.06 -12.21 -17.40
N TYR A 303 4.07 -12.40 -16.59
CA TYR A 303 5.31 -13.09 -16.98
C TYR A 303 5.36 -14.46 -16.35
N GLY A 304 5.78 -15.46 -17.13
CA GLY A 304 6.15 -16.76 -16.61
C GLY A 304 7.46 -16.72 -15.81
N MET A 305 7.75 -17.76 -15.05
CA MET A 305 9.04 -17.88 -14.35
C MET A 305 10.24 -17.99 -15.30
N ASP A 306 10.00 -18.27 -16.57
CA ASP A 306 10.97 -18.21 -17.69
C ASP A 306 11.19 -16.77 -18.21
N ARG A 307 10.51 -15.76 -17.63
CA ARG A 307 10.58 -14.34 -17.99
C ARG A 307 9.95 -14.00 -19.34
N GLN A 308 9.22 -14.93 -19.95
CA GLN A 308 8.45 -14.64 -21.15
C GLN A 308 7.10 -14.05 -20.77
N ALA A 309 6.70 -12.99 -21.48
CA ALA A 309 5.36 -12.44 -21.30
C ALA A 309 4.33 -13.43 -21.85
N ILE A 310 3.46 -13.92 -20.96
CA ILE A 310 2.33 -14.77 -21.33
C ILE A 310 1.25 -13.92 -22.01
N TRP A 311 0.99 -12.76 -21.44
CA TRP A 311 0.12 -11.74 -22.03
C TRP A 311 0.48 -10.35 -21.52
N SER A 312 0.05 -9.34 -22.28
CA SER A 312 0.11 -7.94 -21.88
C SER A 312 -1.20 -7.24 -22.24
N ARG A 313 -1.65 -6.34 -21.37
CA ARG A 313 -2.87 -5.53 -21.52
C ARG A 313 -2.58 -4.09 -21.12
N SER A 314 -3.44 -3.18 -21.52
CA SER A 314 -3.39 -1.79 -21.09
C SER A 314 -4.70 -1.44 -20.38
N VAL A 315 -4.58 -0.81 -19.22
CA VAL A 315 -5.69 -0.16 -18.52
C VAL A 315 -5.61 1.35 -18.74
N SER A 316 -6.75 2.02 -18.76
CA SER A 316 -6.79 3.48 -18.84
C SER A 316 -6.38 4.05 -17.47
N GLY A 317 -5.37 4.94 -17.45
CA GLY A 317 -4.89 5.60 -16.23
C GLY A 317 -3.55 5.09 -15.71
N ASN A 318 -3.15 5.58 -14.54
CA ASN A 318 -1.87 5.26 -13.93
C ASN A 318 -2.04 4.20 -12.83
N VAL A 319 -1.11 3.25 -12.76
CA VAL A 319 -1.07 2.19 -11.75
C VAL A 319 0.10 2.44 -10.80
N TYR A 320 -0.21 2.53 -9.50
CA TYR A 320 0.78 2.80 -8.45
C TYR A 320 0.83 1.74 -7.35
N HIS A 321 -0.18 0.88 -7.26
CA HIS A 321 -0.27 -0.18 -6.27
C HIS A 321 -0.10 -1.55 -6.90
N THR A 322 0.46 -2.45 -6.12
CA THR A 322 0.59 -3.87 -6.46
C THR A 322 -0.78 -4.45 -6.85
N PRO A 323 -0.90 -5.12 -8.00
CA PRO A 323 -2.11 -5.85 -8.35
C PRO A 323 -2.48 -6.88 -7.29
N VAL A 324 -3.77 -7.05 -7.04
CA VAL A 324 -4.26 -8.05 -6.08
C VAL A 324 -4.69 -9.31 -6.83
N VAL A 325 -4.06 -10.43 -6.50
CA VAL A 325 -4.42 -11.74 -7.07
C VAL A 325 -5.41 -12.42 -6.13
N THR A 326 -6.54 -12.85 -6.68
CA THR A 326 -7.53 -13.69 -6.01
C THR A 326 -7.42 -15.14 -6.53
N GLU A 327 -8.29 -16.03 -6.08
CA GLU A 327 -8.33 -17.42 -6.59
C GLU A 327 -8.62 -17.51 -8.10
N THR A 328 -9.30 -16.53 -8.67
CA THR A 328 -9.81 -16.59 -10.05
C THR A 328 -9.42 -15.42 -10.94
N MET A 329 -8.91 -14.33 -10.38
CA MET A 329 -8.68 -13.10 -11.15
C MET A 329 -7.55 -12.23 -10.58
N ILE A 330 -7.13 -11.28 -11.40
CA ILE A 330 -6.16 -10.22 -11.10
C ILE A 330 -6.92 -8.89 -11.06
N LEU A 331 -6.82 -8.18 -9.94
CA LEU A 331 -7.42 -6.86 -9.74
C LEU A 331 -6.35 -5.79 -9.85
N VAL A 332 -6.57 -4.82 -10.72
CA VAL A 332 -5.66 -3.70 -10.96
C VAL A 332 -6.36 -2.40 -10.65
N GLY A 333 -5.83 -1.65 -9.70
CA GLY A 333 -6.32 -0.30 -9.39
C GLY A 333 -5.62 0.75 -10.23
N ALA A 334 -6.39 1.65 -10.86
CA ALA A 334 -5.85 2.75 -11.65
C ALA A 334 -6.50 4.08 -11.28
N ILE A 335 -5.76 5.18 -11.46
CA ILE A 335 -6.27 6.55 -11.28
C ILE A 335 -6.12 7.34 -12.56
N LYS A 336 -6.90 8.43 -12.67
CA LYS A 336 -6.91 9.30 -13.86
C LYS A 336 -7.33 8.60 -15.16
N GLY A 337 -8.00 7.46 -15.03
CA GLY A 337 -8.51 6.66 -16.13
C GLY A 337 -10.04 6.61 -16.18
N ASP A 338 -10.55 5.72 -17.04
CA ASP A 338 -12.00 5.54 -17.25
C ASP A 338 -12.65 4.77 -16.11
N ASN A 339 -11.93 3.82 -15.54
CA ASN A 339 -12.37 2.98 -14.42
C ASN A 339 -11.34 3.01 -13.29
N LEU A 340 -11.81 2.74 -12.08
CA LEU A 340 -10.98 2.70 -10.88
C LEU A 340 -10.36 1.32 -10.66
N VAL A 341 -11.07 0.25 -11.00
CA VAL A 341 -10.58 -1.14 -10.90
C VAL A 341 -10.86 -1.87 -12.20
N TYR A 342 -9.88 -2.65 -12.61
CA TYR A 342 -9.96 -3.57 -13.73
C TYR A 342 -9.72 -5.00 -13.21
N ALA A 343 -10.57 -5.93 -13.59
CA ALA A 343 -10.43 -7.35 -13.29
C ALA A 343 -10.12 -8.13 -14.57
N PHE A 344 -9.08 -8.96 -14.51
CA PHE A 344 -8.68 -9.87 -15.58
C PHE A 344 -8.69 -11.29 -15.06
N ASP A 345 -9.03 -12.26 -15.89
CA ASP A 345 -8.71 -13.65 -15.60
C ASP A 345 -7.19 -13.92 -15.76
N PHE A 346 -6.75 -15.14 -15.43
CA PHE A 346 -5.34 -15.50 -15.56
C PHE A 346 -4.87 -15.65 -17.01
N GLN A 347 -5.79 -15.65 -17.99
CA GLN A 347 -5.53 -15.61 -19.43
C GLN A 347 -5.45 -14.16 -19.96
N GLY A 348 -5.63 -13.17 -19.08
CA GLY A 348 -5.62 -11.77 -19.41
C GLY A 348 -6.89 -11.30 -20.12
N GLN A 349 -7.99 -12.06 -20.05
CA GLN A 349 -9.27 -11.57 -20.58
C GLN A 349 -9.94 -10.65 -19.56
N PRO A 350 -10.52 -9.51 -19.99
CA PRO A 350 -11.28 -8.66 -19.10
C PRO A 350 -12.51 -9.41 -18.55
N VAL A 351 -12.67 -9.38 -17.22
CA VAL A 351 -13.86 -9.97 -16.55
C VAL A 351 -14.88 -8.88 -16.27
N TRP A 352 -14.47 -7.82 -15.59
CA TRP A 352 -15.31 -6.66 -15.30
C TRP A 352 -14.44 -5.43 -15.00
N THR A 353 -15.08 -4.27 -14.92
CA THR A 353 -14.47 -3.03 -14.45
C THR A 353 -15.37 -2.37 -13.42
N PHE A 354 -14.79 -1.60 -12.52
CA PHE A 354 -15.48 -0.80 -11.52
C PHE A 354 -15.17 0.68 -11.68
N LYS A 355 -16.23 1.49 -11.72
CA LYS A 355 -16.18 2.94 -11.67
C LYS A 355 -17.14 3.42 -10.60
N PRO A 356 -16.66 4.13 -9.54
CA PRO A 356 -17.54 4.71 -8.55
C PRO A 356 -18.52 5.69 -9.20
N GLU A 357 -19.79 5.62 -8.81
CA GLU A 357 -20.77 6.67 -9.14
C GLU A 357 -20.34 7.99 -8.47
N LYS A 358 -20.54 9.10 -9.19
CA LYS A 358 -20.18 10.45 -8.71
C LYS A 358 -21.05 10.91 -7.55
#